data_9b1377407e7fd010fc47b960142b3db6
#
_entry.id   9b1377407e7fd010fc47b960142b3db6
#
_cell.length_a   1.000
_cell.length_b   1.000
_cell.length_c   1.000
_cell.angle_alpha   90.00
_cell.angle_beta   90.00
_cell.angle_gamma   90.00
#
_symmetry.space_group_name_H-M   'P 1'
#
loop_
_entity.id
_entity.type
_entity.pdbx_description
1 polymer ?
#
loop_
_entity_poly.entity_id
_entity_poly.type
_entity_poly.pdbx_seq_one_letter_code
_entity_poly.pdbx_strand_id
1 'polypeptide(L)'
;MLHALTGVIAAHHGDIRSVSILENTPAGVRVYFEVVSSHWDAMVAGMHALEIVRRVDVVKSMDEVYGKRIIIMGGGAQVSQVAIGAIVEADRHNIRGEHISVDTIPLVGEQALAEAVRAVPRLPRVKALVLAGSLMGGEIEAAVREVRAQGLLVVSLNMAGSVPDAADLVVTDPVQAGVMTVMAVADTARFSVERLKRRVF
;
A
#
# COMPACT_ATOMS: atom_id res chain seq x y z
N MET A 1 11.00 25.88 -8.49
CA MET A 1 9.61 25.46 -8.79
C MET A 1 8.95 24.76 -7.61
N LEU A 2 9.37 23.56 -7.18
CA LEU A 2 8.76 22.87 -6.02
C LEU A 2 8.69 23.74 -4.77
N HIS A 3 9.75 24.49 -4.44
CA HIS A 3 9.77 25.40 -3.29
C HIS A 3 8.61 26.43 -3.32
N ALA A 4 8.30 27.02 -4.48
CA ALA A 4 7.19 27.95 -4.57
C ALA A 4 5.83 27.29 -4.35
N LEU A 5 5.62 26.08 -4.92
CA LEU A 5 4.40 25.30 -4.74
C LEU A 5 4.21 24.87 -3.27
N THR A 6 5.25 24.31 -2.66
CA THR A 6 5.20 23.91 -1.23
C THR A 6 5.07 25.11 -0.29
N GLY A 7 5.61 26.27 -0.69
CA GLY A 7 5.41 27.53 0.03
C GLY A 7 3.94 27.96 0.10
N VAL A 8 3.22 27.85 -1.01
CA VAL A 8 1.76 28.13 -1.04
C VAL A 8 1.00 27.13 -0.17
N ILE A 9 1.34 25.82 -0.26
CA ILE A 9 0.70 24.79 0.57
C ILE A 9 0.91 25.12 2.06
N ALA A 10 2.14 25.42 2.45
CA ALA A 10 2.47 25.75 3.84
C ALA A 10 1.77 27.04 4.32
N ALA A 11 1.71 28.08 3.49
CA ALA A 11 1.04 29.35 3.83
C ALA A 11 -0.45 29.17 4.10
N HIS A 12 -1.07 28.14 3.53
CA HIS A 12 -2.48 27.79 3.73
C HIS A 12 -2.67 26.57 4.66
N HIS A 13 -1.70 26.30 5.53
CA HIS A 13 -1.74 25.22 6.52
C HIS A 13 -2.03 23.85 5.89
N GLY A 14 -1.55 23.63 4.66
CA GLY A 14 -1.67 22.34 3.97
C GLY A 14 -0.65 21.33 4.49
N ASP A 15 -1.13 20.11 4.79
CA ASP A 15 -0.30 18.96 5.12
C ASP A 15 -0.15 18.07 3.87
N ILE A 16 1.10 17.93 3.39
CA ILE A 16 1.42 17.15 2.19
C ILE A 16 1.50 15.68 2.59
N ARG A 17 0.58 14.86 2.08
CA ARG A 17 0.56 13.40 2.25
C ARG A 17 1.42 12.68 1.25
N SER A 18 1.45 13.19 0.02
CA SER A 18 2.23 12.62 -1.08
C SER A 18 2.60 13.68 -2.08
N VAL A 19 3.75 13.53 -2.72
CA VAL A 19 4.19 14.33 -3.86
C VAL A 19 4.86 13.44 -4.90
N SER A 20 4.49 13.64 -6.16
CA SER A 20 5.07 12.90 -7.28
C SER A 20 5.31 13.82 -8.47
N ILE A 21 6.45 13.69 -9.12
CA ILE A 21 6.72 14.32 -10.40
C ILE A 21 6.26 13.35 -11.48
N LEU A 22 5.13 13.66 -12.13
CA LEU A 22 4.53 12.80 -13.15
C LEU A 22 5.22 12.94 -14.50
N GLU A 23 5.65 14.17 -14.83
CA GLU A 23 6.38 14.48 -16.05
C GLU A 23 7.45 15.52 -15.76
N ASN A 24 8.59 15.35 -16.41
CA ASN A 24 9.69 16.34 -16.40
C ASN A 24 10.26 16.44 -17.83
N THR A 25 9.81 17.44 -18.57
CA THR A 25 10.17 17.68 -19.97
C THR A 25 10.65 19.11 -20.18
N PRO A 26 11.33 19.42 -21.29
CA PRO A 26 11.66 20.80 -21.63
C PRO A 26 10.44 21.72 -21.75
N ALA A 27 9.27 21.17 -22.04
CA ALA A 27 8.03 21.93 -22.14
C ALA A 27 7.42 22.29 -20.79
N GLY A 28 7.79 21.56 -19.74
CA GLY A 28 7.31 21.80 -18.38
C GLY A 28 7.37 20.57 -17.50
N VAL A 29 7.03 20.80 -16.23
CA VAL A 29 6.98 19.74 -15.21
C VAL A 29 5.54 19.63 -14.70
N ARG A 30 5.03 18.41 -14.65
CA ARG A 30 3.74 18.10 -14.02
C ARG A 30 3.98 17.45 -12.67
N VAL A 31 3.47 18.09 -11.63
CA VAL A 31 3.61 17.61 -10.25
C VAL A 31 2.24 17.29 -9.69
N TYR A 32 2.13 16.15 -9.04
CA TYR A 32 0.94 15.73 -8.30
C TYR A 32 1.22 15.89 -6.80
N PHE A 33 0.27 16.50 -6.09
CA PHE A 33 0.28 16.60 -4.64
C PHE A 33 -1.01 16.00 -4.07
N GLU A 34 -0.89 15.20 -3.03
CA GLU A 34 -2.00 14.92 -2.11
C GLU A 34 -1.83 15.78 -0.88
N VAL A 35 -2.79 16.66 -0.64
CA VAL A 35 -2.73 17.66 0.43
C VAL A 35 -4.03 17.60 1.24
N VAL A 36 -3.90 17.70 2.55
CA VAL A 36 -5.03 17.94 3.46
C VAL A 36 -4.95 19.39 3.93
N SER A 37 -6.00 20.17 3.70
CA SER A 37 -6.07 21.56 4.15
C SER A 37 -7.51 21.96 4.47
N SER A 38 -7.69 22.79 5.50
CA SER A 38 -8.95 23.46 5.79
C SER A 38 -9.17 24.72 4.94
N HIS A 39 -8.14 25.18 4.23
CA HIS A 39 -8.15 26.42 3.42
C HIS A 39 -7.97 26.09 1.93
N TRP A 40 -8.71 25.08 1.45
CA TRP A 40 -8.54 24.49 0.13
C TRP A 40 -8.67 25.52 -1.01
N ASP A 41 -9.73 26.31 -1.03
CA ASP A 41 -9.98 27.26 -2.12
C ASP A 41 -8.92 28.36 -2.18
N ALA A 42 -8.49 28.87 -1.02
CA ALA A 42 -7.44 29.88 -0.93
C ALA A 42 -6.08 29.31 -1.38
N MET A 43 -5.80 28.07 -1.03
CA MET A 43 -4.58 27.37 -1.46
C MET A 43 -4.57 27.18 -2.99
N VAL A 44 -5.67 26.73 -3.58
CA VAL A 44 -5.79 26.58 -5.04
C VAL A 44 -5.65 27.92 -5.75
N ALA A 45 -6.29 28.99 -5.23
CA ALA A 45 -6.15 30.35 -5.76
C ALA A 45 -4.68 30.84 -5.66
N GLY A 46 -4.01 30.57 -4.55
CA GLY A 46 -2.59 30.87 -4.38
C GLY A 46 -1.69 30.12 -5.35
N MET A 47 -2.03 28.87 -5.70
CA MET A 47 -1.32 28.11 -6.74
C MET A 47 -1.49 28.76 -8.12
N HIS A 48 -2.71 29.17 -8.47
CA HIS A 48 -2.98 29.85 -9.73
C HIS A 48 -2.26 31.22 -9.86
N ALA A 49 -1.99 31.88 -8.76
CA ALA A 49 -1.33 33.19 -8.74
C ALA A 49 0.19 33.10 -9.00
N LEU A 50 0.78 31.92 -8.97
CA LEU A 50 2.21 31.75 -9.25
C LEU A 50 2.46 31.82 -10.76
N GLU A 51 3.32 32.76 -11.21
CA GLU A 51 3.70 32.95 -12.64
C GLU A 51 4.26 31.67 -13.28
N ILE A 52 4.89 30.81 -12.47
CA ILE A 52 5.46 29.53 -12.93
C ILE A 52 4.41 28.45 -13.16
N VAL A 53 3.18 28.65 -12.69
CA VAL A 53 2.10 27.68 -12.79
C VAL A 53 1.24 28.00 -14.03
N ARG A 54 1.17 27.07 -14.95
CA ARG A 54 0.35 27.20 -16.16
C ARG A 54 -1.09 26.73 -15.95
N ARG A 55 -1.25 25.70 -15.13
CA ARG A 55 -2.54 25.06 -14.89
C ARG A 55 -2.53 24.35 -13.54
N VAL A 56 -3.66 24.39 -12.85
CA VAL A 56 -3.95 23.59 -11.65
C VAL A 56 -5.22 22.79 -11.92
N ASP A 57 -5.15 21.48 -11.74
CA ASP A 57 -6.30 20.58 -11.81
C ASP A 57 -6.53 19.98 -10.43
N VAL A 58 -7.72 20.15 -9.91
CA VAL A 58 -8.16 19.48 -8.69
C VAL A 58 -8.78 18.14 -9.06
N VAL A 59 -8.21 17.07 -8.56
CA VAL A 59 -8.64 15.69 -8.86
C VAL A 59 -8.86 14.92 -7.57
N LYS A 60 -9.58 13.81 -7.64
CA LYS A 60 -9.70 12.89 -6.52
C LYS A 60 -8.34 12.33 -6.14
N SER A 61 -8.11 12.13 -4.84
CA SER A 61 -6.88 11.52 -4.35
C SER A 61 -6.75 10.06 -4.79
N MET A 62 -5.51 9.55 -4.83
CA MET A 62 -5.29 8.12 -5.12
C MET A 62 -5.92 7.22 -4.05
N ASP A 63 -6.01 7.70 -2.82
CA ASP A 63 -6.68 6.98 -1.74
C ASP A 63 -8.20 6.90 -1.97
N GLU A 64 -8.82 7.99 -2.44
CA GLU A 64 -10.25 8.00 -2.77
C GLU A 64 -10.58 7.12 -3.98
N VAL A 65 -9.72 7.08 -4.99
CA VAL A 65 -9.96 6.33 -6.24
C VAL A 65 -9.65 4.85 -6.09
N TYR A 66 -8.51 4.50 -5.50
CA TYR A 66 -8.00 3.14 -5.43
C TYR A 66 -8.07 2.53 -4.02
N GLY A 67 -8.32 3.34 -3.00
CA GLY A 67 -8.44 2.95 -1.60
C GLY A 67 -7.20 2.28 -1.02
N LYS A 68 -7.40 1.37 -0.10
CA LYS A 68 -6.34 0.60 0.55
C LYS A 68 -5.64 -0.31 -0.44
N ARG A 69 -4.35 -0.55 -0.22
CA ARG A 69 -3.50 -1.34 -1.12
C ARG A 69 -2.94 -2.56 -0.40
N ILE A 70 -3.11 -3.72 -1.00
CA ILE A 70 -2.51 -4.98 -0.55
C ILE A 70 -1.43 -5.37 -1.55
N ILE A 71 -0.24 -5.70 -1.05
CA ILE A 71 0.86 -6.21 -1.86
C ILE A 71 0.97 -7.72 -1.64
N ILE A 72 1.02 -8.49 -2.73
CA ILE A 72 1.27 -9.93 -2.71
C ILE A 72 2.56 -10.20 -3.44
N MET A 73 3.56 -10.78 -2.78
CA MET A 73 4.85 -11.08 -3.42
C MET A 73 5.36 -12.47 -3.08
N GLY A 74 6.19 -13.02 -3.98
CA GLY A 74 6.82 -14.32 -3.83
C GLY A 74 6.78 -15.19 -5.07
N GLY A 75 6.67 -16.52 -4.92
CA GLY A 75 6.68 -17.48 -6.03
C GLY A 75 5.39 -17.45 -6.86
N GLY A 76 5.54 -17.40 -8.19
CA GLY A 76 4.47 -17.07 -9.14
C GLY A 76 3.16 -17.83 -8.99
N ALA A 77 3.15 -19.16 -8.87
CA ALA A 77 1.92 -19.95 -8.77
C ALA A 77 1.13 -19.66 -7.48
N GLN A 78 1.80 -19.47 -6.36
CA GLN A 78 1.16 -19.17 -5.09
C GLN A 78 0.70 -17.72 -5.02
N VAL A 79 1.46 -16.78 -5.60
CA VAL A 79 1.07 -15.37 -5.72
C VAL A 79 -0.26 -15.23 -6.46
N SER A 80 -0.42 -15.96 -7.59
CA SER A 80 -1.66 -15.89 -8.36
C SER A 80 -2.88 -16.45 -7.59
N GLN A 81 -2.71 -17.51 -6.80
CA GLN A 81 -3.79 -18.09 -6.00
C GLN A 81 -4.20 -17.18 -4.84
N VAL A 82 -3.23 -16.58 -4.14
CA VAL A 82 -3.51 -15.56 -3.12
C VAL A 82 -4.26 -14.37 -3.74
N ALA A 83 -3.83 -13.93 -4.93
CA ALA A 83 -4.47 -12.83 -5.65
C ALA A 83 -5.93 -13.14 -6.00
N ILE A 84 -6.25 -14.36 -6.42
CA ILE A 84 -7.64 -14.78 -6.67
C ILE A 84 -8.50 -14.57 -5.43
N GLY A 85 -8.07 -15.04 -4.27
CA GLY A 85 -8.79 -14.87 -3.00
C GLY A 85 -8.95 -13.40 -2.62
N ALA A 86 -7.86 -12.62 -2.74
CA ALA A 86 -7.87 -11.21 -2.42
C ALA A 86 -8.80 -10.40 -3.35
N ILE A 87 -8.77 -10.65 -4.65
CA ILE A 87 -9.61 -9.95 -5.64
C ILE A 87 -11.08 -10.24 -5.39
N VAL A 88 -11.46 -11.51 -5.20
CA VAL A 88 -12.86 -11.91 -4.95
C VAL A 88 -13.40 -11.27 -3.67
N GLU A 89 -12.60 -11.21 -2.61
CA GLU A 89 -13.05 -10.60 -1.37
C GLU A 89 -13.04 -9.06 -1.45
N ALA A 90 -12.03 -8.46 -2.09
CA ALA A 90 -11.99 -7.02 -2.34
C ALA A 90 -13.23 -6.54 -3.12
N ASP A 91 -13.67 -7.30 -4.12
CA ASP A 91 -14.89 -6.99 -4.90
C ASP A 91 -16.14 -6.87 -4.00
N ARG A 92 -16.30 -7.76 -3.02
CA ARG A 92 -17.41 -7.70 -2.07
C ARG A 92 -17.41 -6.43 -1.21
N HIS A 93 -16.24 -5.92 -0.85
CA HIS A 93 -16.08 -4.67 -0.10
C HIS A 93 -16.25 -3.46 -1.02
N ASN A 94 -15.75 -3.53 -2.25
CA ASN A 94 -15.89 -2.48 -3.26
C ASN A 94 -17.37 -2.22 -3.61
N ILE A 95 -18.19 -3.27 -3.73
CA ILE A 95 -19.65 -3.14 -3.90
C ILE A 95 -20.30 -2.38 -2.72
N ARG A 96 -19.70 -2.44 -1.53
CA ARG A 96 -20.16 -1.72 -0.34
C ARG A 96 -19.59 -0.29 -0.22
N GLY A 97 -18.86 0.17 -1.23
CA GLY A 97 -18.29 1.52 -1.30
C GLY A 97 -16.90 1.67 -0.68
N GLU A 98 -16.24 0.56 -0.32
CA GLU A 98 -14.86 0.58 0.16
C GLU A 98 -13.93 0.16 -0.98
N HIS A 99 -12.92 1.00 -1.31
CA HIS A 99 -11.96 0.67 -2.35
C HIS A 99 -10.75 -0.08 -1.77
N ILE A 100 -10.46 -1.26 -2.33
CA ILE A 100 -9.29 -2.08 -1.99
C ILE A 100 -8.64 -2.53 -3.29
N SER A 101 -7.38 -2.19 -3.48
CA SER A 101 -6.57 -2.57 -4.63
C SER A 101 -5.57 -3.66 -4.25
N VAL A 102 -5.29 -4.55 -5.21
CA VAL A 102 -4.39 -5.70 -5.03
C VAL A 102 -3.30 -5.65 -6.08
N ASP A 103 -2.05 -5.61 -5.64
CA ASP A 103 -0.89 -5.69 -6.51
C ASP A 103 -0.14 -7.00 -6.31
N THR A 104 0.36 -7.57 -7.39
CA THR A 104 1.13 -8.79 -7.38
C THR A 104 2.55 -8.56 -7.88
N ILE A 105 3.53 -9.07 -7.14
CA ILE A 105 4.95 -8.98 -7.48
C ILE A 105 5.55 -10.39 -7.45
N PRO A 106 5.56 -11.11 -8.59
CA PRO A 106 6.27 -12.37 -8.68
C PRO A 106 7.77 -12.12 -8.57
N LEU A 107 8.35 -12.55 -7.45
CA LEU A 107 9.76 -12.32 -7.13
C LEU A 107 10.30 -13.52 -6.35
N VAL A 108 11.50 -13.94 -6.66
CA VAL A 108 12.20 -15.04 -5.99
C VAL A 108 13.63 -14.62 -5.63
N GLY A 109 14.20 -15.31 -4.65
CA GLY A 109 15.55 -15.03 -4.15
C GLY A 109 15.51 -14.23 -2.84
N GLU A 110 16.30 -14.68 -1.87
CA GLU A 110 16.27 -14.17 -0.51
C GLU A 110 16.56 -12.66 -0.46
N GLN A 111 17.66 -12.24 -1.10
CA GLN A 111 18.09 -10.85 -1.07
C GLN A 111 17.09 -9.92 -1.76
N ALA A 112 16.63 -10.30 -2.95
CA ALA A 112 15.67 -9.50 -3.72
C ALA A 112 14.32 -9.37 -2.99
N LEU A 113 13.84 -10.46 -2.37
CA LEU A 113 12.62 -10.43 -1.56
C LEU A 113 12.80 -9.59 -0.31
N ALA A 114 13.90 -9.69 0.41
CA ALA A 114 14.17 -8.89 1.60
C ALA A 114 14.19 -7.38 1.28
N GLU A 115 14.87 -6.99 0.19
CA GLU A 115 14.89 -5.61 -0.30
C GLU A 115 13.50 -5.13 -0.68
N ALA A 116 12.73 -5.96 -1.39
CA ALA A 116 11.36 -5.64 -1.79
C ALA A 116 10.44 -5.49 -0.56
N VAL A 117 10.53 -6.38 0.43
CA VAL A 117 9.79 -6.28 1.70
C VAL A 117 10.09 -4.96 2.40
N ARG A 118 11.37 -4.59 2.57
CA ARG A 118 11.78 -3.31 3.19
C ARG A 118 11.29 -2.08 2.40
N ALA A 119 11.01 -2.24 1.11
CA ALA A 119 10.51 -1.16 0.27
C ALA A 119 8.99 -0.93 0.41
N VAL A 120 8.23 -1.95 0.83
CA VAL A 120 6.75 -1.90 0.89
C VAL A 120 6.20 -0.72 1.70
N PRO A 121 6.72 -0.36 2.90
CA PRO A 121 6.20 0.77 3.67
C PRO A 121 6.33 2.14 2.97
N ARG A 122 7.19 2.24 1.95
CA ARG A 122 7.35 3.47 1.16
C ARG A 122 6.31 3.61 0.03
N LEU A 123 5.57 2.56 -0.26
CA LEU A 123 4.50 2.59 -1.25
C LEU A 123 3.27 3.28 -0.65
N PRO A 124 2.63 4.21 -1.37
CA PRO A 124 1.44 4.87 -0.85
C PRO A 124 0.28 3.90 -0.67
N ARG A 125 -0.54 4.16 0.33
CA ARG A 125 -1.82 3.46 0.62
C ARG A 125 -1.68 2.00 1.07
N VAL A 126 -0.48 1.44 1.20
CA VAL A 126 -0.28 0.05 1.59
C VAL A 126 -0.75 -0.18 3.02
N LYS A 127 -1.55 -1.24 3.21
CA LYS A 127 -2.06 -1.68 4.51
C LYS A 127 -1.61 -3.08 4.88
N ALA A 128 -1.33 -3.94 3.90
CA ALA A 128 -0.87 -5.29 4.14
C ALA A 128 0.10 -5.80 3.08
N LEU A 129 0.95 -6.70 3.51
CA LEU A 129 1.85 -7.51 2.67
C LEU A 129 1.49 -8.98 2.85
N VAL A 130 1.36 -9.72 1.75
CA VAL A 130 1.26 -11.19 1.77
C VAL A 130 2.50 -11.79 1.14
N LEU A 131 3.16 -12.67 1.88
CA LEU A 131 4.30 -13.46 1.39
C LEU A 131 3.83 -14.86 0.99
N ALA A 132 3.94 -15.14 -0.31
CA ALA A 132 3.43 -16.34 -0.96
C ALA A 132 4.59 -17.15 -1.59
N GLY A 133 4.91 -18.28 -0.99
CA GLY A 133 6.03 -19.13 -1.46
C GLY A 133 6.07 -20.46 -0.74
N SER A 134 7.05 -21.29 -1.09
CA SER A 134 7.24 -22.61 -0.49
C SER A 134 8.32 -22.62 0.60
N LEU A 135 9.26 -21.68 0.53
CA LEU A 135 10.38 -21.55 1.46
C LEU A 135 10.83 -20.10 1.53
N MET A 136 10.79 -19.50 2.72
CA MET A 136 11.32 -18.17 2.99
C MET A 136 11.87 -18.09 4.42
N GLY A 137 13.05 -17.46 4.57
CA GLY A 137 13.72 -17.29 5.87
C GLY A 137 14.87 -16.30 5.75
N GLY A 138 15.78 -16.31 6.72
CA GLY A 138 16.99 -15.50 6.73
C GLY A 138 16.71 -14.00 6.65
N GLU A 139 17.27 -13.32 5.68
CA GLU A 139 17.12 -11.88 5.49
C GLU A 139 15.65 -11.46 5.23
N ILE A 140 14.82 -12.33 4.65
CA ILE A 140 13.40 -12.04 4.47
C ILE A 140 12.70 -11.97 5.83
N GLU A 141 13.01 -12.86 6.76
CA GLU A 141 12.47 -12.82 8.11
C GLU A 141 12.83 -11.52 8.83
N ALA A 142 14.11 -11.11 8.76
CA ALA A 142 14.57 -9.85 9.34
C ALA A 142 13.79 -8.66 8.77
N ALA A 143 13.64 -8.60 7.43
CA ALA A 143 12.86 -7.56 6.76
C ALA A 143 11.38 -7.57 7.19
N VAL A 144 10.77 -8.73 7.38
CA VAL A 144 9.39 -8.85 7.88
C VAL A 144 9.26 -8.24 9.28
N ARG A 145 10.19 -8.54 10.20
CA ARG A 145 10.18 -7.96 11.55
C ARG A 145 10.32 -6.45 11.53
N GLU A 146 11.19 -5.92 10.66
CA GLU A 146 11.41 -4.48 10.47
C GLU A 146 10.13 -3.76 10.02
N VAL A 147 9.45 -4.28 8.99
CA VAL A 147 8.25 -3.61 8.44
C VAL A 147 7.03 -3.77 9.34
N ARG A 148 6.92 -4.87 10.09
CA ARG A 148 5.91 -5.03 11.14
C ARG A 148 6.09 -4.04 12.29
N ALA A 149 7.32 -3.77 12.68
CA ALA A 149 7.62 -2.75 13.68
C ALA A 149 7.19 -1.34 13.24
N GLN A 150 7.04 -1.11 11.93
CA GLN A 150 6.47 0.11 11.35
C GLN A 150 4.94 0.10 11.24
N GLY A 151 4.27 -0.96 11.71
CA GLY A 151 2.82 -1.10 11.70
C GLY A 151 2.22 -1.73 10.43
N LEU A 152 3.04 -2.28 9.54
CA LEU A 152 2.54 -3.00 8.37
C LEU A 152 2.04 -4.39 8.77
N LEU A 153 0.80 -4.72 8.41
CA LEU A 153 0.27 -6.08 8.56
C LEU A 153 0.97 -7.04 7.60
N VAL A 154 1.58 -8.11 8.10
CA VAL A 154 2.21 -9.14 7.29
C VAL A 154 1.52 -10.49 7.46
N VAL A 155 1.03 -11.02 6.35
CA VAL A 155 0.46 -12.37 6.23
C VAL A 155 1.46 -13.24 5.48
N SER A 156 1.67 -14.47 5.97
CA SER A 156 2.52 -15.47 5.31
C SER A 156 1.71 -16.71 4.98
N LEU A 157 2.00 -17.34 3.86
CA LEU A 157 1.61 -18.74 3.70
C LEU A 157 2.34 -19.60 4.73
N ASN A 158 1.73 -20.73 5.11
CA ASN A 158 2.35 -21.74 5.96
C ASN A 158 3.40 -22.50 5.13
N MET A 159 4.59 -21.92 5.04
CA MET A 159 5.71 -22.40 4.22
C MET A 159 6.88 -22.85 5.08
N ALA A 160 7.84 -23.55 4.49
CA ALA A 160 9.10 -23.85 5.14
C ALA A 160 9.94 -22.58 5.38
N GLY A 161 10.81 -22.63 6.38
CA GLY A 161 11.66 -21.51 6.78
C GLY A 161 11.08 -20.70 7.94
N SER A 162 11.69 -19.58 8.25
CA SER A 162 11.41 -18.81 9.47
C SER A 162 10.46 -17.60 9.27
N VAL A 163 10.10 -17.27 8.05
CA VAL A 163 9.14 -16.16 7.76
C VAL A 163 7.78 -16.36 8.43
N PRO A 164 7.18 -17.58 8.45
CA PRO A 164 5.92 -17.76 9.17
C PRO A 164 5.98 -17.37 10.65
N ASP A 165 7.13 -17.55 11.31
CA ASP A 165 7.32 -17.16 12.71
C ASP A 165 7.38 -15.64 12.92
N ALA A 166 7.73 -14.91 11.89
CA ALA A 166 7.80 -13.45 11.92
C ALA A 166 6.49 -12.77 11.50
N ALA A 167 5.56 -13.45 10.82
CA ALA A 167 4.32 -12.86 10.32
C ALA A 167 3.25 -12.64 11.41
N ASP A 168 2.28 -11.77 11.18
CA ASP A 168 1.12 -11.56 12.05
C ASP A 168 0.11 -12.70 11.93
N LEU A 169 -0.05 -13.20 10.70
CA LEU A 169 -0.99 -14.27 10.38
C LEU A 169 -0.33 -15.26 9.43
N VAL A 170 -0.53 -16.55 9.68
CA VAL A 170 -0.05 -17.63 8.83
C VAL A 170 -1.25 -18.43 8.32
N VAL A 171 -1.35 -18.61 7.00
CA VAL A 171 -2.48 -19.29 6.37
C VAL A 171 -1.99 -20.40 5.46
N THR A 172 -2.59 -21.57 5.58
CA THR A 172 -2.16 -22.75 4.80
C THR A 172 -2.69 -22.71 3.36
N ASP A 173 -3.96 -22.36 3.21
CA ASP A 173 -4.58 -22.23 1.89
C ASP A 173 -4.30 -20.85 1.28
N PRO A 174 -3.71 -20.78 0.06
CA PRO A 174 -3.35 -19.50 -0.54
C PRO A 174 -4.56 -18.63 -0.90
N VAL A 175 -5.67 -19.21 -1.33
CA VAL A 175 -6.90 -18.45 -1.63
C VAL A 175 -7.46 -17.86 -0.34
N GLN A 176 -7.49 -18.64 0.74
CA GLN A 176 -7.92 -18.18 2.05
C GLN A 176 -7.00 -17.08 2.60
N ALA A 177 -5.70 -17.15 2.35
CA ALA A 177 -4.76 -16.10 2.74
C ALA A 177 -5.13 -14.75 2.12
N GLY A 178 -5.49 -14.74 0.83
CA GLY A 178 -5.97 -13.55 0.14
C GLY A 178 -7.26 -13.00 0.77
N VAL A 179 -8.27 -13.86 0.97
CA VAL A 179 -9.54 -13.49 1.61
C VAL A 179 -9.32 -12.90 3.01
N MET A 180 -8.55 -13.59 3.86
CA MET A 180 -8.31 -13.15 5.24
C MET A 180 -7.54 -11.84 5.30
N THR A 181 -6.62 -11.61 4.37
CA THR A 181 -5.87 -10.35 4.29
C THR A 181 -6.80 -9.18 3.96
N VAL A 182 -7.68 -9.33 2.98
CA VAL A 182 -8.68 -8.29 2.65
C VAL A 182 -9.59 -8.03 3.85
N MET A 183 -10.12 -9.07 4.47
CA MET A 183 -10.97 -8.92 5.66
C MET A 183 -10.25 -8.22 6.82
N ALA A 184 -8.92 -8.42 6.96
CA ALA A 184 -8.14 -7.79 8.03
C ALA A 184 -7.92 -6.29 7.83
N VAL A 185 -7.93 -5.80 6.58
CA VAL A 185 -7.72 -4.38 6.26
C VAL A 185 -9.01 -3.63 5.95
N ALA A 186 -10.10 -4.33 5.64
CA ALA A 186 -11.38 -3.73 5.27
C ALA A 186 -12.11 -3.16 6.50
N ASP A 187 -12.53 -1.88 6.42
CA ASP A 187 -13.31 -1.24 7.49
C ASP A 187 -14.72 -1.82 7.60
N THR A 188 -15.25 -2.32 6.49
CA THR A 188 -16.58 -2.95 6.44
C THR A 188 -16.59 -4.41 6.90
N ALA A 189 -15.42 -5.00 7.15
CA ALA A 189 -15.30 -6.34 7.71
C ALA A 189 -15.42 -6.34 9.25
N ARG A 190 -15.83 -7.49 9.81
CA ARG A 190 -15.84 -7.74 11.27
C ARG A 190 -14.68 -8.61 11.73
N PHE A 191 -13.70 -8.86 10.84
CA PHE A 191 -12.53 -9.67 11.14
C PHE A 191 -11.41 -8.82 11.73
N SER A 192 -10.72 -9.32 12.74
CA SER A 192 -9.54 -8.68 13.33
C SER A 192 -8.50 -9.74 13.67
N VAL A 193 -7.29 -9.58 13.16
CA VAL A 193 -6.14 -10.46 13.44
C VAL A 193 -5.80 -10.46 14.93
N GLU A 194 -5.93 -9.33 15.60
CA GLU A 194 -5.64 -9.16 17.02
C GLU A 194 -6.55 -9.99 17.94
N ARG A 195 -7.76 -10.33 17.47
CA ARG A 195 -8.75 -11.12 18.21
C ARG A 195 -8.60 -12.63 18.01
N LEU A 196 -7.70 -13.06 17.16
CA LEU A 196 -7.50 -14.48 16.88
C LEU A 196 -6.80 -15.15 18.07
N LYS A 197 -7.35 -16.28 18.52
CA LYS A 197 -6.76 -17.10 19.58
C LYS A 197 -5.53 -17.90 19.10
N ARG A 198 -5.38 -18.06 17.81
CA ARG A 198 -4.25 -18.70 17.15
C ARG A 198 -3.88 -17.92 15.88
N ARG A 199 -2.64 -18.03 15.50
CA ARG A 199 -2.03 -17.29 14.38
C ARG A 199 -1.93 -18.12 13.10
N VAL A 200 -2.07 -19.43 13.19
CA VAL A 200 -1.94 -20.39 12.09
C VAL A 200 -3.30 -20.98 11.74
N PHE A 201 -3.65 -20.96 10.45
CA PHE A 201 -4.92 -21.42 9.88
C PHE A 201 -4.71 -22.29 8.64
#